data_4c9ce9e598d7e79cbc8fcbb25229b2c7
#
_entry.id   4c9ce9e598d7e79cbc8fcbb25229b2c7
#
_cell.length_a   1.000
_cell.length_b   1.000
_cell.length_c   1.000
_cell.angle_alpha   90.00
_cell.angle_beta   90.00
_cell.angle_gamma   90.00
#
_symmetry.space_group_name_H-M   'P 1'
#
loop_
_entity.id
_entity.type
_entity.pdbx_description
1 polymer ?
#
loop_
_entity_poly.entity_id
_entity_poly.type
_entity_poly.pdbx_seq_one_letter_code
_entity_poly.pdbx_strand_id
1 'polypeptide(L)'
;MVSQTQQAGKNFDNSLDFSKYEVKTQEIAKKILSGNEKGSFWSKLSQLKDELRLDDKLMAWTMENEGLRVQLFRLIDCLPALQSKAEIARHMQEYLASDAVEVPALRALLNFSTDNPNSIPATAAATTLSTAVATLAKRYICGENLSEATKSIEKLRRDRFAFTMDLLGEAVISEVEADEYLNRYIAMMEDLSVKAKAWGLIDQIDKADGEELKRVQVSVKLSAFYSQFDPLDPVKTTEKVSEPARILLRKAQALGCGIHFDMEQYEFKSLTLQILKQVLMEPEFRDRTDVGITLQGYLRDSEQDLLELVEWAKQRGKPVTVRLVKGAYWDRETIRSYQQGWALPVFSDKVSTDANYERLIQILLENHQYLYAAIGSHNARSLAKAVAIVQTLNIPSRAFETQCLYGMGDKFAKAIADMGYRVRVYCPFGDLIPGMSYLIRRLLENTANSSFLRISGEGIDVSKLIAAPVMTERDANYNGAPALNIFDGFVNSSDRDYAINEERETAQTALQQIRRQLGKTYLPIINGQAVETETYIESVNPANSSQVVGKIGLASIEQAEAAVQVAKNAFASWKKLSAKERGDILRKAADIMEEKREELIAWICWEVAKPIREGDGEVSEAIDFCRYY
;
A
#
# COMPACT_ATOMS: atom_id res chain seq x y z
N MET A 1 -8.75 27.16 17.29
CA MET A 1 -8.63 26.00 18.22
C MET A 1 -7.97 24.93 17.40
N VAL A 2 -6.72 24.58 17.71
CA VAL A 2 -6.05 23.44 17.11
C VAL A 2 -6.87 22.22 17.47
N SER A 3 -7.48 21.56 16.49
CA SER A 3 -8.34 20.41 16.68
C SER A 3 -7.57 19.28 17.34
N GLN A 4 -8.24 18.45 18.10
CA GLN A 4 -7.70 17.35 18.91
C GLN A 4 -7.11 16.18 18.09
N THR A 5 -6.53 16.44 16.94
CA THR A 5 -5.71 15.50 16.14
C THR A 5 -4.41 15.08 16.85
N GLN A 6 -4.23 15.46 18.13
CA GLN A 6 -3.07 15.13 18.96
C GLN A 6 -3.15 13.76 19.66
N GLN A 7 -3.98 12.82 19.24
CA GLN A 7 -4.07 11.52 19.95
C GLN A 7 -3.49 10.30 19.25
N ALA A 8 -3.04 10.41 18.00
CA ALA A 8 -2.37 9.29 17.32
C ALA A 8 -0.95 8.96 17.84
N GLY A 9 -0.43 9.73 18.81
CA GLY A 9 0.87 9.52 19.46
C GLY A 9 0.80 9.05 20.91
N LYS A 10 -0.33 8.52 21.38
CA LYS A 10 -0.48 8.17 22.80
C LYS A 10 -0.61 6.67 23.03
N ASN A 11 0.35 6.22 23.84
CA ASN A 11 0.39 4.99 24.57
C ASN A 11 0.70 3.72 23.78
N PHE A 12 1.96 3.56 23.39
CA PHE A 12 2.54 2.22 23.40
C PHE A 12 2.29 1.66 24.80
N ASP A 13 1.57 0.56 24.89
CA ASP A 13 1.35 -0.12 26.16
C ASP A 13 2.72 -0.59 26.70
N ASN A 14 3.31 0.19 27.62
CA ASN A 14 4.59 -0.10 28.25
C ASN A 14 4.52 -1.32 29.18
N SER A 15 3.38 -1.99 29.31
CA SER A 15 3.21 -3.20 30.13
C SER A 15 3.80 -4.46 29.49
N LEU A 16 4.07 -4.45 28.17
CA LEU A 16 4.65 -5.60 27.47
C LEU A 16 6.16 -5.69 27.72
N ASP A 17 6.59 -6.75 28.39
CA ASP A 17 8.02 -7.05 28.53
C ASP A 17 8.59 -7.68 27.26
N PHE A 18 9.25 -6.86 26.44
CA PHE A 18 9.88 -7.29 25.19
C PHE A 18 11.17 -8.10 25.42
N SER A 19 11.77 -8.01 26.59
CA SER A 19 12.99 -8.75 26.95
C SER A 19 12.72 -10.23 27.22
N LYS A 20 11.50 -10.58 27.59
CA LYS A 20 11.06 -11.93 27.99
C LYS A 20 11.52 -13.06 27.07
N TYR A 21 11.60 -12.80 25.77
CA TYR A 21 11.94 -13.81 24.75
C TYR A 21 13.34 -13.61 24.15
N GLU A 22 14.09 -12.59 24.58
CA GLU A 22 15.28 -12.12 23.88
C GLU A 22 16.39 -13.17 23.81
N VAL A 23 16.73 -13.81 24.92
CA VAL A 23 17.79 -14.82 24.98
C VAL A 23 17.50 -15.96 23.99
N LYS A 24 16.28 -16.46 24.01
CA LYS A 24 15.86 -17.53 23.13
C LYS A 24 15.79 -17.11 21.66
N THR A 25 15.39 -15.84 21.41
CA THR A 25 15.41 -15.23 20.06
C THR A 25 16.81 -15.25 19.47
N GLN A 26 17.81 -14.80 20.23
CA GLN A 26 19.20 -14.78 19.76
C GLN A 26 19.74 -16.19 19.51
N GLU A 27 19.42 -17.15 20.39
CA GLU A 27 19.80 -18.57 20.19
C GLU A 27 19.23 -19.13 18.87
N ILE A 28 17.94 -18.93 18.63
CA ILE A 28 17.28 -19.42 17.43
C ILE A 28 17.77 -18.67 16.17
N ALA A 29 18.02 -17.36 16.26
CA ALA A 29 18.55 -16.58 15.16
C ALA A 29 19.94 -17.09 14.73
N LYS A 30 20.81 -17.43 15.69
CA LYS A 30 22.11 -18.08 15.40
C LYS A 30 21.93 -19.40 14.67
N LYS A 31 20.96 -20.23 15.08
CA LYS A 31 20.68 -21.50 14.37
C LYS A 31 20.21 -21.30 12.94
N ILE A 32 19.31 -20.31 12.69
CA ILE A 32 18.84 -19.98 11.36
C ILE A 32 19.99 -19.48 10.47
N LEU A 33 20.90 -18.69 11.03
CA LEU A 33 22.07 -18.15 10.30
C LEU A 33 23.16 -19.21 10.07
N SER A 34 23.48 -20.08 11.06
CA SER A 34 24.53 -21.08 10.98
C SER A 34 24.18 -22.26 10.06
N GLY A 35 22.92 -22.57 9.86
CA GLY A 35 22.49 -23.53 8.83
C GLY A 35 22.93 -23.16 7.40
N ASN A 36 23.56 -21.99 7.25
CA ASN A 36 23.99 -21.42 5.98
C ASN A 36 25.46 -21.69 5.60
N GLU A 37 26.30 -22.28 6.47
CA GLU A 37 27.74 -22.38 6.21
C GLU A 37 28.16 -23.36 5.08
N LYS A 38 27.23 -24.19 4.61
CA LYS A 38 27.50 -25.08 3.47
C LYS A 38 26.88 -24.57 2.17
N GLY A 39 27.49 -23.55 1.57
CA GLY A 39 27.23 -23.13 0.20
C GLY A 39 26.32 -21.92 0.04
N SER A 40 26.78 -20.76 0.45
CA SER A 40 26.11 -19.47 0.14
C SER A 40 25.96 -19.30 -1.38
N PHE A 41 24.76 -18.96 -1.84
CA PHE A 41 24.52 -18.49 -3.21
C PHE A 41 25.50 -17.38 -3.60
N TRP A 42 25.78 -16.47 -2.67
CA TRP A 42 26.76 -15.37 -2.84
C TRP A 42 28.23 -15.86 -2.89
N SER A 43 28.62 -16.91 -2.17
CA SER A 43 29.94 -17.49 -2.29
C SER A 43 30.12 -18.25 -3.62
N LYS A 44 29.05 -18.84 -4.16
CA LYS A 44 29.02 -19.39 -5.51
C LYS A 44 29.04 -18.29 -6.58
N LEU A 45 28.31 -17.17 -6.33
CA LEU A 45 28.27 -16.02 -7.23
C LEU A 45 29.64 -15.34 -7.35
N SER A 46 30.41 -15.22 -6.25
CA SER A 46 31.74 -14.64 -6.27
C SER A 46 32.78 -15.53 -6.97
N GLN A 47 32.58 -16.85 -7.00
CA GLN A 47 33.43 -17.81 -7.71
C GLN A 47 33.08 -17.97 -9.20
N LEU A 48 31.84 -17.56 -9.61
CA LEU A 48 31.33 -17.68 -10.99
C LEU A 48 31.36 -16.36 -11.77
N LYS A 49 32.20 -15.39 -11.37
CA LYS A 49 32.25 -14.05 -12.00
C LYS A 49 32.44 -14.05 -13.52
N ASP A 50 32.99 -15.09 -14.10
CA ASP A 50 33.29 -15.15 -15.54
C ASP A 50 32.23 -15.86 -16.39
N GLU A 51 31.26 -16.58 -15.80
CA GLU A 51 30.21 -17.33 -16.52
C GLU A 51 28.79 -16.90 -16.21
N LEU A 52 28.58 -15.74 -15.54
CA LEU A 52 27.27 -15.28 -15.13
C LEU A 52 26.39 -14.89 -16.33
N ARG A 53 25.15 -15.38 -16.34
CA ARG A 53 24.11 -14.94 -17.28
C ARG A 53 23.87 -13.44 -17.13
N LEU A 54 23.38 -12.78 -18.19
CA LEU A 54 23.16 -11.33 -18.21
C LEU A 54 22.23 -10.84 -17.09
N ASP A 55 21.21 -11.61 -16.73
CA ASP A 55 20.28 -11.30 -15.64
C ASP A 55 20.97 -11.29 -14.27
N ASP A 56 21.94 -12.17 -14.02
CA ASP A 56 22.75 -12.17 -12.81
C ASP A 56 23.71 -10.98 -12.76
N LYS A 57 24.31 -10.63 -13.91
CA LYS A 57 25.20 -9.45 -14.05
C LYS A 57 24.40 -8.16 -13.83
N LEU A 58 23.22 -8.03 -14.43
CA LEU A 58 22.34 -6.87 -14.22
C LEU A 58 22.00 -6.70 -12.74
N MET A 59 21.64 -7.78 -12.05
CA MET A 59 21.35 -7.72 -10.61
C MET A 59 22.57 -7.27 -9.80
N ALA A 60 23.75 -7.84 -10.07
CA ALA A 60 24.99 -7.45 -9.39
C ALA A 60 25.33 -5.98 -9.62
N TRP A 61 25.25 -5.50 -10.87
CA TRP A 61 25.51 -4.10 -11.20
C TRP A 61 24.51 -3.13 -10.55
N THR A 62 23.22 -3.49 -10.46
CA THR A 62 22.23 -2.64 -9.75
C THR A 62 22.46 -2.58 -8.25
N MET A 63 23.12 -3.58 -7.68
CA MET A 63 23.50 -3.55 -6.26
C MET A 63 24.70 -2.64 -6.01
N GLU A 64 25.64 -2.56 -6.95
CA GLU A 64 26.88 -1.80 -6.84
C GLU A 64 26.71 -0.33 -7.31
N ASN A 65 25.81 -0.05 -8.26
CA ASN A 65 25.65 1.25 -8.87
C ASN A 65 24.21 1.78 -8.70
N GLU A 66 24.06 2.82 -7.86
CA GLU A 66 22.76 3.42 -7.56
C GLU A 66 22.12 4.10 -8.78
N GLY A 67 22.93 4.80 -9.58
CA GLY A 67 22.46 5.44 -10.81
C GLY A 67 21.89 4.42 -11.80
N LEU A 68 22.59 3.31 -12.01
CA LEU A 68 22.07 2.21 -12.85
C LEU A 68 20.77 1.63 -12.26
N ARG A 69 20.72 1.41 -10.95
CA ARG A 69 19.53 0.87 -10.28
C ARG A 69 18.30 1.72 -10.57
N VAL A 70 18.38 3.03 -10.37
CA VAL A 70 17.29 3.96 -10.63
C VAL A 70 16.86 3.94 -12.10
N GLN A 71 17.80 4.05 -13.02
CA GLN A 71 17.49 4.12 -14.44
C GLN A 71 16.95 2.78 -15.00
N LEU A 72 17.49 1.66 -14.54
CA LEU A 72 16.99 0.34 -14.93
C LEU A 72 15.56 0.11 -14.41
N PHE A 73 15.25 0.53 -13.19
CA PHE A 73 13.90 0.38 -12.65
C PHE A 73 12.88 1.27 -13.38
N ARG A 74 13.27 2.50 -13.75
CA ARG A 74 12.44 3.37 -14.62
C ARG A 74 12.16 2.71 -15.96
N LEU A 75 13.18 2.12 -16.58
CA LEU A 75 13.03 1.39 -17.84
C LEU A 75 12.12 0.17 -17.69
N ILE A 76 12.29 -0.62 -16.63
CA ILE A 76 11.44 -1.79 -16.35
C ILE A 76 9.99 -1.36 -16.15
N ASP A 77 9.74 -0.24 -15.47
CA ASP A 77 8.41 0.30 -15.24
C ASP A 77 7.72 0.73 -16.55
N CYS A 78 8.49 1.28 -17.48
CA CYS A 78 7.98 1.68 -18.80
C CYS A 78 7.77 0.50 -19.77
N LEU A 79 8.48 -0.64 -19.60
CA LEU A 79 8.45 -1.76 -20.54
C LEU A 79 7.03 -2.23 -20.94
N PRO A 80 6.03 -2.29 -20.02
CA PRO A 80 4.68 -2.70 -20.36
C PRO A 80 3.99 -1.81 -21.40
N ALA A 81 4.34 -0.53 -21.44
CA ALA A 81 3.77 0.45 -22.36
C ALA A 81 4.46 0.46 -23.74
N LEU A 82 5.65 -0.14 -23.85
CA LEU A 82 6.46 -0.13 -25.08
C LEU A 82 6.05 -1.25 -26.03
N GLN A 83 5.47 -0.89 -27.16
CA GLN A 83 4.85 -1.84 -28.10
C GLN A 83 5.83 -2.37 -29.16
N SER A 84 6.98 -1.73 -29.37
CA SER A 84 7.95 -2.11 -30.39
C SER A 84 9.37 -2.21 -29.86
N LYS A 85 10.21 -3.02 -30.54
CA LYS A 85 11.64 -3.13 -30.22
C LYS A 85 12.39 -1.80 -30.40
N ALA A 86 11.93 -0.98 -31.34
CA ALA A 86 12.48 0.36 -31.56
C ALA A 86 12.18 1.31 -30.40
N GLU A 87 10.99 1.26 -29.83
CA GLU A 87 10.66 2.02 -28.63
C GLU A 87 11.48 1.56 -27.43
N ILE A 88 11.60 0.26 -27.22
CA ILE A 88 12.45 -0.30 -26.16
C ILE A 88 13.90 0.18 -26.33
N ALA A 89 14.46 0.11 -27.54
CA ALA A 89 15.83 0.56 -27.82
C ALA A 89 16.02 2.06 -27.53
N ARG A 90 15.04 2.89 -27.90
CA ARG A 90 15.06 4.34 -27.61
C ARG A 90 15.04 4.62 -26.11
N HIS A 91 14.16 3.97 -25.36
CA HIS A 91 14.09 4.14 -23.92
C HIS A 91 15.30 3.56 -23.18
N MET A 92 15.87 2.44 -23.69
CA MET A 92 17.15 1.94 -23.20
C MET A 92 18.24 3.00 -23.32
N GLN A 93 18.32 3.68 -24.45
CA GLN A 93 19.29 4.73 -24.68
C GLN A 93 19.01 5.92 -23.75
N GLU A 94 17.77 6.38 -23.65
CA GLU A 94 17.38 7.50 -22.81
C GLU A 94 17.77 7.28 -21.33
N TYR A 95 17.44 6.12 -20.78
CA TYR A 95 17.68 5.85 -19.36
C TYR A 95 19.09 5.32 -19.06
N LEU A 96 19.59 4.38 -19.83
CA LEU A 96 20.84 3.68 -19.51
C LEU A 96 22.11 4.35 -20.06
N ALA A 97 21.99 5.27 -21.04
CA ALA A 97 23.09 6.10 -21.49
C ALA A 97 23.31 7.36 -20.63
N SER A 98 22.50 7.57 -19.60
CA SER A 98 22.65 8.65 -18.64
C SER A 98 24.02 8.64 -17.97
N ASP A 99 24.59 9.83 -17.70
CA ASP A 99 25.87 9.98 -16.99
C ASP A 99 25.85 9.37 -15.58
N ALA A 100 24.68 9.21 -15.00
CA ALA A 100 24.50 8.53 -13.72
C ALA A 100 24.79 7.02 -13.76
N VAL A 101 24.90 6.41 -14.97
CA VAL A 101 25.15 4.98 -15.15
C VAL A 101 26.65 4.73 -15.41
N GLU A 102 27.39 4.33 -14.39
CA GLU A 102 28.81 4.09 -14.43
C GLU A 102 29.18 2.61 -14.71
N VAL A 103 28.55 1.98 -15.72
CA VAL A 103 28.83 0.57 -16.09
C VAL A 103 29.37 0.50 -17.53
N PRO A 104 30.70 0.37 -17.73
CA PRO A 104 31.31 0.40 -19.06
C PRO A 104 30.79 -0.68 -20.02
N ALA A 105 30.50 -1.88 -19.52
CA ALA A 105 29.99 -2.98 -20.34
C ALA A 105 28.57 -2.67 -20.88
N LEU A 106 27.75 -1.97 -20.10
CA LEU A 106 26.41 -1.55 -20.53
C LEU A 106 26.49 -0.40 -21.53
N ARG A 107 27.37 0.58 -21.30
CA ARG A 107 27.64 1.64 -22.28
C ARG A 107 28.15 1.10 -23.62
N ALA A 108 29.01 0.08 -23.61
CA ALA A 108 29.46 -0.58 -24.85
C ALA A 108 28.28 -1.22 -25.59
N LEU A 109 27.35 -1.86 -24.90
CA LEU A 109 26.13 -2.43 -25.50
C LEU A 109 25.22 -1.34 -26.11
N LEU A 110 25.16 -0.17 -25.51
CA LEU A 110 24.33 0.95 -25.97
C LEU A 110 24.95 1.71 -27.13
N ASN A 111 26.29 1.82 -27.21
CA ASN A 111 26.96 2.55 -28.27
C ASN A 111 26.72 1.96 -29.68
N PHE A 112 26.29 0.71 -29.79
CA PHE A 112 25.89 0.10 -31.06
C PHE A 112 24.48 0.48 -31.51
N SER A 113 23.67 1.18 -30.68
CA SER A 113 22.26 1.46 -30.95
C SER A 113 21.91 2.94 -31.12
N THR A 114 22.93 3.85 -31.07
CA THR A 114 22.69 5.28 -30.80
C THR A 114 22.02 6.07 -31.92
N ASP A 115 22.24 5.73 -33.20
CA ASP A 115 21.81 6.60 -34.30
C ASP A 115 20.51 6.16 -35.00
N ASN A 116 20.11 4.89 -34.85
CA ASN A 116 18.89 4.37 -35.46
C ASN A 116 18.23 3.28 -34.61
N PRO A 117 17.12 3.58 -33.91
CA PRO A 117 16.38 2.63 -33.08
C PRO A 117 15.84 1.40 -33.84
N ASN A 118 15.71 1.51 -35.16
CA ASN A 118 15.27 0.42 -36.06
C ASN A 118 16.44 -0.41 -36.62
N SER A 119 17.67 -0.11 -36.23
CA SER A 119 18.83 -0.88 -36.68
C SER A 119 18.82 -2.31 -36.10
N ILE A 120 19.51 -3.22 -36.80
CA ILE A 120 19.67 -4.62 -36.34
C ILE A 120 20.35 -4.67 -34.95
N PRO A 121 21.41 -3.91 -34.66
CA PRO A 121 22.03 -3.88 -33.34
C PRO A 121 21.08 -3.36 -32.26
N ALA A 122 20.29 -2.30 -32.53
CA ALA A 122 19.32 -1.76 -31.58
C ALA A 122 18.21 -2.78 -31.26
N THR A 123 17.69 -3.45 -32.27
CA THR A 123 16.69 -4.53 -32.11
C THR A 123 17.25 -5.70 -31.29
N ALA A 124 18.51 -6.09 -31.54
CA ALA A 124 19.20 -7.14 -30.78
C ALA A 124 19.39 -6.74 -29.31
N ALA A 125 19.84 -5.52 -29.03
CA ALA A 125 19.98 -4.99 -27.68
C ALA A 125 18.67 -4.95 -26.93
N ALA A 126 17.59 -4.43 -27.55
CA ALA A 126 16.23 -4.40 -26.99
C ALA A 126 15.71 -5.80 -26.67
N THR A 127 15.93 -6.76 -27.58
CA THR A 127 15.54 -8.16 -27.38
C THR A 127 16.30 -8.80 -26.23
N THR A 128 17.62 -8.57 -26.15
CA THR A 128 18.49 -9.09 -25.10
C THR A 128 18.06 -8.57 -23.73
N LEU A 129 17.81 -7.26 -23.59
CA LEU A 129 17.35 -6.68 -22.35
C LEU A 129 15.95 -7.19 -21.95
N SER A 130 15.00 -7.20 -22.88
CA SER A 130 13.65 -7.71 -22.59
C SER A 130 13.68 -9.16 -22.14
N THR A 131 14.55 -9.99 -22.73
CA THR A 131 14.74 -11.38 -22.35
C THR A 131 15.39 -11.48 -20.95
N ALA A 132 16.37 -10.64 -20.65
CA ALA A 132 17.00 -10.62 -19.33
C ALA A 132 16.01 -10.19 -18.24
N VAL A 133 15.20 -9.15 -18.48
CA VAL A 133 14.14 -8.70 -17.55
C VAL A 133 13.08 -9.78 -17.36
N ALA A 134 12.63 -10.42 -18.45
CA ALA A 134 11.68 -11.53 -18.35
C ALA A 134 12.25 -12.72 -17.57
N THR A 135 13.52 -13.05 -17.78
CA THR A 135 14.20 -14.11 -17.02
C THR A 135 14.33 -13.75 -15.53
N LEU A 136 14.63 -12.49 -15.24
CA LEU A 136 14.69 -11.98 -13.87
C LEU A 136 13.30 -12.05 -13.21
N ALA A 137 12.25 -11.67 -13.91
CA ALA A 137 10.86 -11.75 -13.42
C ALA A 137 10.45 -13.19 -13.07
N LYS A 138 10.85 -14.16 -13.88
CA LYS A 138 10.59 -15.60 -13.63
C LYS A 138 11.22 -16.14 -12.34
N ARG A 139 12.13 -15.41 -11.71
CA ARG A 139 12.65 -15.79 -10.37
C ARG A 139 11.65 -15.50 -9.27
N TYR A 140 10.77 -14.50 -9.45
CA TYR A 140 9.83 -14.02 -8.44
C TYR A 140 8.38 -14.38 -8.75
N ILE A 141 8.11 -14.88 -9.96
CA ILE A 141 6.78 -15.30 -10.42
C ILE A 141 6.80 -16.80 -10.64
N CYS A 142 5.87 -17.52 -10.03
CA CYS A 142 5.88 -18.99 -10.06
C CYS A 142 5.45 -19.59 -11.40
N GLY A 143 4.90 -18.80 -12.31
CA GLY A 143 4.53 -19.16 -13.69
C GLY A 143 3.72 -18.07 -14.36
N GLU A 144 3.77 -18.01 -15.69
CA GLU A 144 2.96 -17.09 -16.49
C GLU A 144 1.52 -17.63 -16.65
N ASN A 145 1.34 -18.92 -16.52
CA ASN A 145 0.05 -19.59 -16.61
C ASN A 145 -0.08 -20.66 -15.51
N LEU A 146 -1.30 -21.16 -15.32
CA LEU A 146 -1.63 -22.08 -14.23
C LEU A 146 -0.91 -23.42 -14.34
N SER A 147 -0.56 -23.88 -15.56
CA SER A 147 0.20 -25.13 -15.76
C SER A 147 1.63 -25.00 -15.25
N GLU A 148 2.30 -23.88 -15.54
CA GLU A 148 3.65 -23.59 -15.04
C GLU A 148 3.65 -23.39 -13.52
N ALA A 149 2.70 -22.61 -13.02
CA ALA A 149 2.51 -22.36 -11.60
C ALA A 149 2.32 -23.68 -10.84
N THR A 150 1.51 -24.60 -11.37
CA THR A 150 1.29 -25.94 -10.76
C THR A 150 2.60 -26.73 -10.63
N LYS A 151 3.46 -26.73 -11.66
CA LYS A 151 4.77 -27.42 -11.59
C LYS A 151 5.66 -26.82 -10.49
N SER A 152 5.64 -25.51 -10.36
CA SER A 152 6.37 -24.79 -9.31
C SER A 152 5.84 -25.15 -7.91
N ILE A 153 4.51 -25.20 -7.75
CA ILE A 153 3.84 -25.60 -6.50
C ILE A 153 4.21 -27.05 -6.13
N GLU A 154 4.16 -27.98 -7.09
CA GLU A 154 4.53 -29.37 -6.84
C GLU A 154 5.99 -29.52 -6.38
N LYS A 155 6.90 -28.69 -6.91
CA LYS A 155 8.27 -28.61 -6.43
C LYS A 155 8.34 -28.12 -4.99
N LEU A 156 7.65 -26.99 -4.68
CA LEU A 156 7.57 -26.47 -3.32
C LEU A 156 7.04 -27.50 -2.33
N ARG A 157 6.00 -28.23 -2.69
CA ARG A 157 5.44 -29.29 -1.84
C ARG A 157 6.43 -30.42 -1.59
N ARG A 158 7.19 -30.87 -2.61
CA ARG A 158 8.28 -31.86 -2.41
C ARG A 158 9.35 -31.36 -1.42
N ASP A 159 9.60 -30.05 -1.41
CA ASP A 159 10.51 -29.39 -0.47
C ASP A 159 9.84 -29.08 0.89
N ARG A 160 8.63 -29.58 1.14
CA ARG A 160 7.83 -29.41 2.37
C ARG A 160 7.40 -27.98 2.63
N PHE A 161 7.10 -27.23 1.57
CA PHE A 161 6.52 -25.90 1.66
C PHE A 161 5.04 -25.91 1.27
N ALA A 162 4.20 -25.30 2.10
CA ALA A 162 2.84 -24.92 1.72
C ALA A 162 2.89 -23.70 0.78
N PHE A 163 1.78 -23.35 0.16
CA PHE A 163 1.72 -22.22 -0.76
C PHE A 163 0.43 -21.42 -0.62
N THR A 164 0.47 -20.18 -1.05
CA THR A 164 -0.70 -19.35 -1.36
C THR A 164 -0.52 -18.75 -2.75
N MET A 165 -1.57 -18.79 -3.56
CA MET A 165 -1.54 -18.25 -4.93
C MET A 165 -2.03 -16.82 -4.94
N ASP A 166 -1.30 -15.94 -5.60
CA ASP A 166 -1.69 -14.57 -5.87
C ASP A 166 -1.79 -14.35 -7.39
N LEU A 167 -2.94 -13.88 -7.84
CA LEU A 167 -3.12 -13.52 -9.24
C LEU A 167 -2.54 -12.12 -9.47
N LEU A 168 -1.52 -12.04 -10.33
CA LEU A 168 -0.89 -10.75 -10.67
C LEU A 168 -1.89 -9.79 -11.33
N GLY A 169 -1.78 -8.53 -10.95
CA GLY A 169 -2.68 -7.44 -11.28
C GLY A 169 -3.13 -6.75 -9.99
N GLU A 170 -3.43 -5.46 -10.07
CA GLU A 170 -3.81 -4.69 -8.87
C GLU A 170 -5.14 -3.98 -9.09
N ALA A 171 -5.13 -2.72 -9.49
CA ALA A 171 -6.34 -1.95 -9.69
C ALA A 171 -7.06 -2.35 -10.99
N VAL A 172 -8.37 -2.41 -10.93
CA VAL A 172 -9.25 -2.53 -12.11
C VAL A 172 -9.82 -1.15 -12.45
N ILE A 173 -10.02 -0.90 -13.76
CA ILE A 173 -10.51 0.39 -14.25
C ILE A 173 -11.97 0.32 -14.76
N SER A 174 -12.55 -0.88 -14.78
CA SER A 174 -13.92 -1.11 -15.21
C SER A 174 -14.56 -2.27 -14.44
N GLU A 175 -15.89 -2.28 -14.39
CA GLU A 175 -16.63 -3.39 -13.78
C GLU A 175 -16.47 -4.68 -14.56
N VAL A 176 -16.24 -4.60 -15.89
CA VAL A 176 -15.96 -5.78 -16.74
C VAL A 176 -14.66 -6.44 -16.28
N GLU A 177 -13.62 -5.67 -16.04
CA GLU A 177 -12.36 -6.21 -15.49
C GLU A 177 -12.54 -6.78 -14.08
N ALA A 178 -13.34 -6.14 -13.24
CA ALA A 178 -13.62 -6.63 -11.89
C ALA A 178 -14.30 -8.00 -11.93
N ASP A 179 -15.28 -8.18 -12.79
CA ASP A 179 -15.94 -9.46 -13.02
C ASP A 179 -14.98 -10.52 -13.62
N GLU A 180 -14.12 -10.13 -14.53
CA GLU A 180 -13.08 -11.02 -15.07
C GLU A 180 -12.09 -11.48 -13.99
N TYR A 181 -11.66 -10.59 -13.10
CA TYR A 181 -10.79 -10.96 -11.99
C TYR A 181 -11.45 -11.96 -11.04
N LEU A 182 -12.71 -11.73 -10.66
CA LEU A 182 -13.47 -12.66 -9.84
C LEU A 182 -13.54 -14.05 -10.51
N ASN A 183 -13.87 -14.10 -11.81
CA ASN A 183 -13.93 -15.33 -12.57
C ASN A 183 -12.58 -16.04 -12.67
N ARG A 184 -11.48 -15.30 -12.84
CA ARG A 184 -10.11 -15.85 -12.86
C ARG A 184 -9.73 -16.46 -11.50
N TYR A 185 -10.09 -15.83 -10.38
CA TYR A 185 -9.89 -16.40 -9.04
C TYR A 185 -10.68 -17.71 -8.87
N ILE A 186 -11.94 -17.75 -9.31
CA ILE A 186 -12.78 -18.94 -9.24
C ILE A 186 -12.18 -20.07 -10.09
N ALA A 187 -11.83 -19.81 -11.34
CA ALA A 187 -11.24 -20.80 -12.24
C ALA A 187 -9.91 -21.35 -11.69
N MET A 188 -9.08 -20.49 -11.10
CA MET A 188 -7.84 -20.91 -10.45
C MET A 188 -8.10 -21.85 -9.27
N MET A 189 -9.07 -21.54 -8.41
CA MET A 189 -9.42 -22.41 -7.29
C MET A 189 -9.99 -23.76 -7.76
N GLU A 190 -10.79 -23.77 -8.81
CA GLU A 190 -11.35 -25.00 -9.40
C GLU A 190 -10.24 -25.92 -9.91
N ASP A 191 -9.33 -25.39 -10.73
CA ASP A 191 -8.23 -26.17 -11.27
C ASP A 191 -7.28 -26.70 -10.17
N LEU A 192 -6.87 -25.83 -9.25
CA LEU A 192 -5.98 -26.22 -8.16
C LEU A 192 -6.63 -27.20 -7.20
N SER A 193 -7.94 -27.10 -6.92
CA SER A 193 -8.63 -28.03 -6.04
C SER A 193 -8.70 -29.45 -6.64
N VAL A 194 -8.86 -29.56 -7.97
CA VAL A 194 -8.80 -30.83 -8.67
C VAL A 194 -7.40 -31.44 -8.58
N LYS A 195 -6.37 -30.66 -8.85
CA LYS A 195 -4.98 -31.13 -8.78
C LYS A 195 -4.57 -31.50 -7.35
N ALA A 196 -5.01 -30.72 -6.36
CA ALA A 196 -4.70 -30.97 -4.96
C ALA A 196 -5.22 -32.33 -4.43
N LYS A 197 -6.29 -32.87 -5.01
CA LYS A 197 -6.79 -34.21 -4.66
C LYS A 197 -5.81 -35.33 -5.03
N ALA A 198 -5.01 -35.11 -6.08
CA ALA A 198 -4.01 -36.07 -6.53
C ALA A 198 -2.67 -35.97 -5.76
N TRP A 199 -2.45 -34.88 -5.00
CA TRP A 199 -1.21 -34.73 -4.24
C TRP A 199 -1.18 -35.63 -3.00
N GLY A 200 -0.05 -36.28 -2.76
CA GLY A 200 0.21 -37.01 -1.52
C GLY A 200 0.16 -36.07 -0.30
N LEU A 201 -0.31 -36.59 0.80
CA LEU A 201 -0.36 -35.88 2.08
C LEU A 201 1.06 -35.73 2.65
N ILE A 202 1.40 -34.53 3.09
CA ILE A 202 2.67 -34.20 3.74
C ILE A 202 2.33 -33.59 5.11
N ASP A 203 2.53 -34.38 6.16
CA ASP A 203 2.04 -34.07 7.51
C ASP A 203 2.46 -32.66 7.98
N GLN A 204 3.70 -32.27 7.73
CA GLN A 204 4.24 -30.94 8.17
C GLN A 204 3.48 -29.74 7.60
N ILE A 205 2.93 -29.86 6.39
CA ILE A 205 2.28 -28.74 5.69
C ILE A 205 0.77 -28.90 5.53
N ASP A 206 0.29 -30.13 5.55
CA ASP A 206 -1.12 -30.48 5.30
C ASP A 206 -1.90 -30.84 6.57
N LYS A 207 -1.22 -30.94 7.74
CA LYS A 207 -1.85 -31.21 9.03
C LYS A 207 -1.41 -30.26 10.11
N ALA A 208 -2.27 -30.00 11.06
CA ALA A 208 -1.96 -29.32 12.32
C ALA A 208 -2.85 -29.85 13.44
N ASP A 209 -2.26 -30.16 14.59
CA ASP A 209 -2.94 -30.63 15.80
C ASP A 209 -3.86 -31.83 15.52
N GLY A 210 -3.44 -32.72 14.60
CA GLY A 210 -4.18 -33.95 14.23
C GLY A 210 -5.25 -33.76 13.14
N GLU A 211 -5.52 -32.52 12.70
CA GLU A 211 -6.52 -32.21 11.67
C GLU A 211 -5.88 -31.88 10.32
N GLU A 212 -6.56 -32.20 9.23
CA GLU A 212 -6.13 -31.78 7.90
C GLU A 212 -6.37 -30.26 7.69
N LEU A 213 -5.41 -29.64 7.04
CA LEU A 213 -5.47 -28.24 6.60
C LEU A 213 -5.86 -28.13 5.12
N LYS A 214 -6.39 -26.97 4.73
CA LYS A 214 -6.63 -26.69 3.32
C LYS A 214 -5.29 -26.65 2.57
N ARG A 215 -5.14 -27.52 1.55
CA ARG A 215 -3.92 -27.61 0.74
C ARG A 215 -3.76 -26.48 -0.25
N VAL A 216 -4.89 -25.92 -0.71
CA VAL A 216 -4.94 -24.75 -1.59
C VAL A 216 -5.33 -23.54 -0.77
N GLN A 217 -4.54 -22.48 -0.87
CA GLN A 217 -4.88 -21.16 -0.34
C GLN A 217 -4.67 -20.13 -1.45
N VAL A 218 -5.54 -19.15 -1.51
CA VAL A 218 -5.51 -18.06 -2.48
C VAL A 218 -5.44 -16.71 -1.75
N SER A 219 -4.56 -15.84 -2.20
CA SER A 219 -4.45 -14.45 -1.77
C SER A 219 -5.24 -13.57 -2.71
N VAL A 220 -6.01 -12.63 -2.15
CA VAL A 220 -6.99 -11.83 -2.89
C VAL A 220 -6.90 -10.37 -2.46
N LYS A 221 -6.98 -9.47 -3.41
CA LYS A 221 -7.07 -8.02 -3.19
C LYS A 221 -8.52 -7.57 -3.40
N LEU A 222 -9.08 -6.85 -2.43
CA LEU A 222 -10.48 -6.40 -2.52
C LEU A 222 -10.68 -5.31 -3.58
N SER A 223 -9.67 -4.51 -3.87
CA SER A 223 -9.70 -3.50 -4.92
C SER A 223 -9.89 -4.09 -6.33
N ALA A 224 -9.58 -5.38 -6.52
CA ALA A 224 -9.82 -6.07 -7.78
C ALA A 224 -11.30 -6.38 -8.07
N PHE A 225 -12.21 -6.13 -7.13
CA PHE A 225 -13.64 -6.46 -7.27
C PHE A 225 -14.54 -5.26 -7.54
N TYR A 226 -13.99 -4.05 -7.59
CA TYR A 226 -14.77 -2.84 -7.86
C TYR A 226 -13.87 -1.73 -8.41
N SER A 227 -14.16 -1.24 -9.61
CA SER A 227 -13.35 -0.21 -10.29
C SER A 227 -13.34 1.14 -9.56
N GLN A 228 -14.35 1.41 -8.75
CA GLN A 228 -14.50 2.61 -7.95
C GLN A 228 -14.29 2.33 -6.45
N PHE A 229 -13.28 1.49 -6.12
CA PHE A 229 -12.92 1.22 -4.74
C PHE A 229 -12.37 2.51 -4.09
N ASP A 230 -13.24 3.26 -3.41
CA ASP A 230 -12.93 4.56 -2.86
C ASP A 230 -13.34 4.68 -1.38
N PRO A 231 -12.39 5.00 -0.48
CA PRO A 231 -12.69 5.28 0.93
C PRO A 231 -13.65 6.44 1.17
N LEU A 232 -13.80 7.38 0.23
CA LEU A 232 -14.77 8.48 0.31
C LEU A 232 -16.22 8.05 0.11
N ASP A 233 -16.45 6.90 -0.53
CA ASP A 233 -17.76 6.27 -0.61
C ASP A 233 -17.75 4.88 0.07
N PRO A 234 -17.58 4.82 1.40
CA PRO A 234 -17.43 3.57 2.12
C PRO A 234 -18.70 2.70 2.07
N VAL A 235 -19.87 3.32 1.97
CA VAL A 235 -21.16 2.61 1.94
C VAL A 235 -21.30 1.83 0.65
N LYS A 236 -21.20 2.51 -0.49
CA LYS A 236 -21.34 1.88 -1.81
C LYS A 236 -20.18 0.93 -2.10
N THR A 237 -18.95 1.29 -1.74
CA THR A 237 -17.80 0.40 -1.90
C THR A 237 -17.99 -0.87 -1.08
N THR A 238 -18.43 -0.77 0.18
CA THR A 238 -18.73 -1.95 1.00
C THR A 238 -19.83 -2.81 0.38
N GLU A 239 -20.92 -2.22 -0.09
CA GLU A 239 -21.98 -2.94 -0.78
C GLU A 239 -21.48 -3.69 -2.02
N LYS A 240 -20.76 -2.98 -2.90
CA LYS A 240 -20.27 -3.52 -4.18
C LYS A 240 -19.22 -4.60 -4.01
N VAL A 241 -18.31 -4.46 -3.07
CA VAL A 241 -17.19 -5.41 -2.85
C VAL A 241 -17.62 -6.62 -2.01
N SER A 242 -18.60 -6.44 -1.11
CA SER A 242 -19.03 -7.55 -0.24
C SER A 242 -19.64 -8.70 -1.03
N GLU A 243 -20.37 -8.45 -2.12
CA GLU A 243 -21.01 -9.54 -2.87
C GLU A 243 -19.99 -10.41 -3.63
N PRO A 244 -19.04 -9.87 -4.41
CA PRO A 244 -17.94 -10.67 -4.96
C PRO A 244 -17.16 -11.43 -3.88
N ALA A 245 -16.90 -10.81 -2.73
CA ALA A 245 -16.22 -11.47 -1.62
C ALA A 245 -17.02 -12.68 -1.07
N ARG A 246 -18.36 -12.55 -0.95
CA ARG A 246 -19.25 -13.68 -0.55
C ARG A 246 -19.23 -14.80 -1.59
N ILE A 247 -19.33 -14.46 -2.87
CA ILE A 247 -19.25 -15.44 -3.99
C ILE A 247 -17.95 -16.23 -3.89
N LEU A 248 -16.82 -15.51 -3.72
CA LEU A 248 -15.50 -16.14 -3.61
C LEU A 248 -15.40 -17.03 -2.37
N LEU A 249 -15.89 -16.58 -1.23
CA LEU A 249 -15.87 -17.35 0.01
C LEU A 249 -16.73 -18.62 -0.08
N ARG A 250 -17.94 -18.57 -0.68
CA ARG A 250 -18.80 -19.74 -0.92
C ARG A 250 -18.10 -20.75 -1.84
N LYS A 251 -17.51 -20.24 -2.92
CA LYS A 251 -16.79 -21.09 -3.87
C LYS A 251 -15.58 -21.75 -3.23
N ALA A 252 -14.79 -21.01 -2.47
CA ALA A 252 -13.64 -21.53 -1.74
C ALA A 252 -14.06 -22.63 -0.74
N GLN A 253 -15.16 -22.43 -0.04
CA GLN A 253 -15.71 -23.43 0.89
C GLN A 253 -16.09 -24.73 0.16
N ALA A 254 -16.81 -24.62 -0.94
CA ALA A 254 -17.23 -25.78 -1.75
C ALA A 254 -16.04 -26.55 -2.34
N LEU A 255 -14.97 -25.84 -2.69
CA LEU A 255 -13.75 -26.42 -3.28
C LEU A 255 -12.72 -26.88 -2.24
N GLY A 256 -12.94 -26.61 -0.96
CA GLY A 256 -11.98 -26.92 0.10
C GLY A 256 -10.73 -26.04 0.06
N CYS A 257 -10.84 -24.78 -0.39
CA CYS A 257 -9.77 -23.80 -0.45
C CYS A 257 -9.83 -22.82 0.73
N GLY A 258 -8.67 -22.37 1.20
CA GLY A 258 -8.54 -21.23 2.12
C GLY A 258 -8.40 -19.92 1.34
N ILE A 259 -8.87 -18.83 1.93
CA ILE A 259 -8.74 -17.50 1.35
C ILE A 259 -7.93 -16.61 2.29
N HIS A 260 -7.03 -15.82 1.72
CA HIS A 260 -6.30 -14.80 2.45
C HIS A 260 -6.46 -13.46 1.75
N PHE A 261 -6.95 -12.44 2.46
CA PHE A 261 -7.11 -11.10 1.91
C PHE A 261 -5.85 -10.29 2.17
N ASP A 262 -5.27 -9.79 1.07
CA ASP A 262 -4.08 -8.95 1.10
C ASP A 262 -4.42 -7.53 1.51
N MET A 263 -3.43 -6.81 2.05
CA MET A 263 -3.51 -5.39 2.33
C MET A 263 -2.73 -4.63 1.26
N GLU A 264 -3.28 -3.52 0.85
CA GLU A 264 -2.74 -2.67 -0.20
C GLU A 264 -2.21 -1.34 0.39
N GLN A 265 -2.32 -0.24 -0.34
CA GLN A 265 -1.90 1.07 0.14
C GLN A 265 -2.71 1.56 1.35
N TYR A 266 -2.13 2.49 2.09
CA TYR A 266 -2.68 3.01 3.34
C TYR A 266 -4.13 3.51 3.22
N GLU A 267 -4.44 4.20 2.13
CA GLU A 267 -5.78 4.74 1.89
C GLU A 267 -6.89 3.68 1.86
N PHE A 268 -6.57 2.44 1.46
CA PHE A 268 -7.55 1.33 1.39
C PHE A 268 -7.64 0.50 2.67
N LYS A 269 -6.70 0.69 3.61
CA LYS A 269 -6.57 -0.15 4.82
C LYS A 269 -7.84 -0.22 5.65
N SER A 270 -8.35 0.93 6.06
CA SER A 270 -9.52 0.99 6.96
C SER A 270 -10.76 0.37 6.33
N LEU A 271 -10.99 0.66 5.04
CA LEU A 271 -12.13 0.12 4.29
C LEU A 271 -12.01 -1.39 4.07
N THR A 272 -10.81 -1.89 3.74
CA THR A 272 -10.54 -3.32 3.62
C THR A 272 -10.84 -4.06 4.92
N LEU A 273 -10.35 -3.55 6.06
CA LEU A 273 -10.62 -4.12 7.38
C LEU A 273 -12.11 -4.10 7.71
N GLN A 274 -12.80 -3.00 7.41
CA GLN A 274 -14.25 -2.86 7.64
C GLN A 274 -15.05 -3.89 6.85
N ILE A 275 -14.82 -4.01 5.54
CA ILE A 275 -15.53 -4.95 4.66
C ILE A 275 -15.34 -6.39 5.15
N LEU A 276 -14.08 -6.77 5.45
CA LEU A 276 -13.78 -8.13 5.89
C LEU A 276 -14.38 -8.44 7.26
N LYS A 277 -14.29 -7.51 8.22
CA LYS A 277 -14.92 -7.68 9.53
C LYS A 277 -16.45 -7.85 9.38
N GLN A 278 -17.08 -7.09 8.51
CA GLN A 278 -18.53 -7.17 8.26
C GLN A 278 -18.92 -8.52 7.63
N VAL A 279 -18.28 -8.91 6.53
CA VAL A 279 -18.60 -10.17 5.81
C VAL A 279 -18.34 -11.38 6.69
N LEU A 280 -17.23 -11.41 7.44
CA LEU A 280 -16.89 -12.53 8.30
C LEU A 280 -17.72 -12.63 9.60
N MET A 281 -18.54 -11.63 9.91
CA MET A 281 -19.53 -11.69 10.99
C MET A 281 -20.89 -12.25 10.52
N GLU A 282 -21.11 -12.39 9.23
CA GLU A 282 -22.34 -12.99 8.69
C GLU A 282 -22.46 -14.46 9.13
N PRO A 283 -23.65 -14.94 9.45
CA PRO A 283 -23.85 -16.32 9.95
C PRO A 283 -23.24 -17.39 9.05
N GLU A 284 -23.23 -17.17 7.74
CA GLU A 284 -22.67 -18.09 6.74
C GLU A 284 -21.14 -18.24 6.85
N PHE A 285 -20.43 -17.16 7.25
CA PHE A 285 -18.96 -17.14 7.25
C PHE A 285 -18.35 -17.05 8.64
N ARG A 286 -19.17 -16.85 9.67
CA ARG A 286 -18.70 -16.59 11.04
C ARG A 286 -17.84 -17.72 11.60
N ASP A 287 -18.12 -18.95 11.25
CA ASP A 287 -17.41 -20.12 11.79
C ASP A 287 -16.18 -20.54 10.98
N ARG A 288 -15.88 -19.84 9.89
CA ARG A 288 -14.72 -20.15 9.05
C ARG A 288 -13.41 -19.75 9.71
N THR A 289 -12.47 -20.69 9.82
CA THR A 289 -11.11 -20.47 10.36
C THR A 289 -10.02 -20.54 9.27
N ASP A 290 -10.40 -20.84 8.02
CA ASP A 290 -9.53 -20.93 6.85
C ASP A 290 -9.48 -19.63 6.05
N VAL A 291 -9.85 -18.52 6.68
CA VAL A 291 -9.78 -17.16 6.13
C VAL A 291 -8.71 -16.36 6.88
N GLY A 292 -8.00 -15.52 6.14
CA GLY A 292 -6.98 -14.67 6.71
C GLY A 292 -7.06 -13.23 6.21
N ILE A 293 -6.42 -12.33 6.95
CA ILE A 293 -6.28 -10.92 6.66
C ILE A 293 -4.83 -10.49 6.84
N THR A 294 -4.37 -9.51 6.09
CA THR A 294 -3.01 -9.00 6.18
C THR A 294 -2.94 -7.72 7.00
N LEU A 295 -1.95 -7.59 7.89
CA LEU A 295 -1.57 -6.34 8.57
C LEU A 295 -0.13 -5.96 8.24
N GLN A 296 0.13 -4.66 8.20
CA GLN A 296 1.39 -4.07 7.74
C GLN A 296 2.11 -3.35 8.90
N GLY A 297 3.19 -3.94 9.40
CA GLY A 297 3.93 -3.46 10.57
C GLY A 297 4.75 -2.19 10.35
N TYR A 298 4.86 -1.68 9.11
CA TYR A 298 5.51 -0.39 8.85
C TYR A 298 4.58 0.80 9.12
N LEU A 299 3.26 0.55 9.32
CA LEU A 299 2.29 1.58 9.64
C LEU A 299 2.31 1.92 11.12
N ARG A 300 2.23 3.20 11.43
CA ARG A 300 2.25 3.71 12.82
C ARG A 300 1.03 3.30 13.63
N ASP A 301 -0.11 3.11 12.98
CA ASP A 301 -1.39 2.71 13.57
C ASP A 301 -1.64 1.18 13.55
N SER A 302 -0.66 0.39 13.10
CA SER A 302 -0.79 -1.06 12.97
C SER A 302 -0.99 -1.80 14.30
N GLU A 303 -0.48 -1.26 15.42
CA GLU A 303 -0.75 -1.83 16.74
C GLU A 303 -2.22 -1.67 17.13
N GLN A 304 -2.77 -0.48 16.89
CA GLN A 304 -4.19 -0.23 17.12
C GLN A 304 -5.07 -1.15 16.27
N ASP A 305 -4.77 -1.29 14.97
CA ASP A 305 -5.47 -2.21 14.08
C ASP A 305 -5.44 -3.66 14.60
N LEU A 306 -4.28 -4.12 15.11
CA LEU A 306 -4.13 -5.47 15.64
C LEU A 306 -4.94 -5.67 16.92
N LEU A 307 -4.92 -4.71 17.85
CA LEU A 307 -5.69 -4.76 19.10
C LEU A 307 -7.20 -4.76 18.82
N GLU A 308 -7.66 -3.91 17.92
CA GLU A 308 -9.06 -3.89 17.49
C GLU A 308 -9.47 -5.22 16.82
N LEU A 309 -8.56 -5.84 16.07
CA LEU A 309 -8.81 -7.14 15.44
C LEU A 309 -8.89 -8.25 16.48
N VAL A 310 -8.10 -8.18 17.56
CA VAL A 310 -8.22 -9.12 18.71
C VAL A 310 -9.61 -9.01 19.34
N GLU A 311 -10.06 -7.79 19.65
CA GLU A 311 -11.39 -7.58 20.25
C GLU A 311 -12.53 -8.02 19.32
N TRP A 312 -12.42 -7.74 18.02
CA TRP A 312 -13.37 -8.22 17.03
C TRP A 312 -13.38 -9.76 16.94
N ALA A 313 -12.21 -10.41 16.96
CA ALA A 313 -12.12 -11.88 16.90
C ALA A 313 -12.72 -12.54 18.15
N LYS A 314 -12.59 -11.92 19.33
CA LYS A 314 -13.28 -12.35 20.56
C LYS A 314 -14.80 -12.32 20.38
N GLN A 315 -15.34 -11.24 19.81
CA GLN A 315 -16.78 -11.11 19.52
C GLN A 315 -17.27 -12.11 18.47
N ARG A 316 -16.42 -12.37 17.48
CA ARG A 316 -16.69 -13.37 16.44
C ARG A 316 -16.76 -14.80 17.02
N GLY A 317 -15.94 -15.07 18.02
CA GLY A 317 -15.88 -16.40 18.70
C GLY A 317 -15.13 -17.47 17.91
N LYS A 318 -14.47 -17.12 16.82
CA LYS A 318 -13.64 -18.03 16.00
C LYS A 318 -12.38 -17.30 15.54
N PRO A 319 -11.23 -17.95 15.52
CA PRO A 319 -9.99 -17.33 15.08
C PRO A 319 -10.00 -17.00 13.58
N VAL A 320 -9.25 -15.98 13.23
CA VAL A 320 -8.88 -15.61 11.85
C VAL A 320 -7.36 -15.57 11.73
N THR A 321 -6.82 -15.91 10.56
CA THR A 321 -5.38 -15.85 10.36
C THR A 321 -4.96 -14.41 10.06
N VAL A 322 -3.98 -13.90 10.79
CA VAL A 322 -3.34 -12.62 10.50
C VAL A 322 -1.99 -12.87 9.84
N ARG A 323 -1.87 -12.47 8.56
CA ARG A 323 -0.56 -12.37 7.90
C ARG A 323 0.07 -11.06 8.31
N LEU A 324 1.05 -11.13 9.18
CA LEU A 324 1.80 -9.96 9.59
C LEU A 324 3.00 -9.79 8.65
N VAL A 325 3.04 -8.69 7.91
CA VAL A 325 4.13 -8.30 7.00
C VAL A 325 4.72 -6.97 7.42
N LYS A 326 5.91 -6.62 6.94
CA LYS A 326 6.46 -5.28 7.21
C LYS A 326 5.73 -4.21 6.41
N GLY A 327 5.48 -4.45 5.15
CA GLY A 327 4.78 -3.57 4.22
C GLY A 327 5.57 -3.41 2.91
N ALA A 328 4.86 -3.10 1.82
CA ALA A 328 5.44 -3.07 0.48
C ALA A 328 5.32 -1.72 -0.24
N TYR A 329 4.75 -0.70 0.40
CA TYR A 329 4.44 0.59 -0.24
C TYR A 329 5.13 1.77 0.46
N TRP A 330 6.20 1.55 1.22
CA TRP A 330 6.85 2.55 2.05
C TRP A 330 7.25 3.81 1.27
N ASP A 331 7.87 3.64 0.10
CA ASP A 331 8.29 4.76 -0.76
C ASP A 331 7.07 5.57 -1.24
N ARG A 332 6.00 4.88 -1.69
CA ARG A 332 4.76 5.53 -2.12
C ARG A 332 4.13 6.36 -1.01
N GLU A 333 3.95 5.76 0.17
CA GLU A 333 3.31 6.44 1.32
C GLU A 333 4.16 7.64 1.78
N THR A 334 5.48 7.48 1.78
CA THR A 334 6.41 8.55 2.16
C THR A 334 6.37 9.71 1.15
N ILE A 335 6.51 9.41 -0.14
CA ILE A 335 6.52 10.43 -1.19
C ILE A 335 5.17 11.17 -1.23
N ARG A 336 4.07 10.43 -1.17
CA ARG A 336 2.73 11.03 -1.16
C ARG A 336 2.53 11.98 0.03
N SER A 337 2.94 11.55 1.23
CA SER A 337 2.83 12.40 2.42
C SER A 337 3.68 13.67 2.30
N TYR A 338 4.90 13.58 1.75
CA TYR A 338 5.73 14.75 1.50
C TYR A 338 5.12 15.69 0.45
N GLN A 339 4.58 15.15 -0.64
CA GLN A 339 3.97 15.95 -1.70
C GLN A 339 2.70 16.66 -1.24
N GLN A 340 1.92 16.03 -0.38
CA GLN A 340 0.63 16.53 0.10
C GLN A 340 0.75 17.31 1.42
N GLY A 341 1.91 17.32 2.06
CA GLY A 341 2.09 17.92 3.38
C GLY A 341 1.32 17.20 4.49
N TRP A 342 1.10 15.89 4.33
CA TRP A 342 0.40 15.06 5.30
C TRP A 342 1.34 14.48 6.36
N ALA A 343 0.76 14.00 7.45
CA ALA A 343 1.48 13.19 8.41
C ALA A 343 1.97 11.89 7.77
N LEU A 344 3.16 11.43 8.16
CA LEU A 344 3.68 10.14 7.68
C LEU A 344 2.92 8.98 8.31
N PRO A 345 2.20 8.16 7.54
CA PRO A 345 1.52 6.98 8.08
C PRO A 345 2.49 5.84 8.40
N VAL A 346 3.71 5.90 7.87
CA VAL A 346 4.76 4.88 8.03
C VAL A 346 5.85 5.35 8.99
N PHE A 347 6.57 4.39 9.60
CA PHE A 347 7.80 4.72 10.31
C PHE A 347 8.85 5.26 9.35
N SER A 348 9.65 6.22 9.82
CA SER A 348 10.60 6.96 8.97
C SER A 348 11.81 6.12 8.55
N ASP A 349 12.08 5.02 9.26
CA ASP A 349 13.20 4.14 8.98
C ASP A 349 12.87 2.65 9.21
N LYS A 350 13.78 1.81 8.70
CA LYS A 350 13.62 0.36 8.77
C LYS A 350 13.79 -0.19 10.19
N VAL A 351 14.63 0.41 11.01
CA VAL A 351 14.89 -0.10 12.36
C VAL A 351 13.65 0.09 13.24
N SER A 352 13.00 1.24 13.13
CA SER A 352 11.73 1.52 13.81
C SER A 352 10.61 0.60 13.31
N THR A 353 10.56 0.34 11.99
CA THR A 353 9.65 -0.66 11.40
C THR A 353 9.93 -2.05 11.97
N ASP A 354 11.19 -2.47 12.06
CA ASP A 354 11.57 -3.78 12.60
C ASP A 354 11.22 -3.90 14.10
N ALA A 355 11.40 -2.83 14.87
CA ALA A 355 11.03 -2.78 16.29
C ALA A 355 9.50 -2.93 16.47
N ASN A 356 8.71 -2.17 15.72
CA ASN A 356 7.25 -2.30 15.74
C ASN A 356 6.80 -3.69 15.27
N TYR A 357 7.41 -4.22 14.22
CA TYR A 357 7.09 -5.54 13.70
C TYR A 357 7.31 -6.65 14.75
N GLU A 358 8.41 -6.62 15.51
CA GLU A 358 8.66 -7.57 16.59
C GLU A 358 7.69 -7.39 17.76
N ARG A 359 7.25 -6.15 18.03
CA ARG A 359 6.18 -5.86 18.99
C ARG A 359 4.86 -6.48 18.57
N LEU A 360 4.47 -6.30 17.30
CA LEU A 360 3.26 -6.89 16.74
C LEU A 360 3.30 -8.43 16.72
N ILE A 361 4.46 -9.04 16.43
CA ILE A 361 4.66 -10.49 16.55
C ILE A 361 4.31 -10.97 17.96
N GLN A 362 4.79 -10.26 18.99
CA GLN A 362 4.53 -10.63 20.37
C GLN A 362 3.04 -10.51 20.72
N ILE A 363 2.40 -9.38 20.40
CA ILE A 363 0.97 -9.17 20.64
C ILE A 363 0.14 -10.25 19.92
N LEU A 364 0.45 -10.52 18.66
CA LEU A 364 -0.28 -11.51 17.85
C LEU A 364 -0.17 -12.92 18.44
N LEU A 365 1.03 -13.35 18.79
CA LEU A 365 1.27 -14.70 19.31
C LEU A 365 0.78 -14.87 20.76
N GLU A 366 0.83 -13.85 21.59
CA GLU A 366 0.24 -13.88 22.94
C GLU A 366 -1.30 -13.94 22.89
N ASN A 367 -1.92 -13.55 21.76
CA ASN A 367 -3.35 -13.67 21.48
C ASN A 367 -3.72 -14.82 20.52
N HIS A 368 -2.88 -15.86 20.39
CA HIS A 368 -3.02 -16.96 19.42
C HIS A 368 -4.35 -17.75 19.52
N GLN A 369 -5.04 -17.66 20.62
CA GLN A 369 -6.38 -18.25 20.80
C GLN A 369 -7.48 -17.55 19.99
N TYR A 370 -7.26 -16.28 19.63
CA TYR A 370 -8.20 -15.47 18.85
C TYR A 370 -7.72 -15.20 17.43
N LEU A 371 -6.40 -15.11 17.25
CA LEU A 371 -5.77 -14.80 15.97
C LEU A 371 -4.66 -15.82 15.67
N TYR A 372 -4.74 -16.51 14.54
CA TYR A 372 -3.66 -17.35 14.07
C TYR A 372 -2.59 -16.52 13.39
N ALA A 373 -1.33 -16.80 13.66
CA ALA A 373 -0.21 -16.01 13.17
C ALA A 373 0.42 -16.61 11.91
N ALA A 374 0.45 -15.83 10.83
CA ALA A 374 1.23 -16.09 9.63
C ALA A 374 2.32 -15.00 9.50
N ILE A 375 3.56 -15.32 9.91
CA ILE A 375 4.65 -14.34 10.01
C ILE A 375 5.38 -14.24 8.66
N GLY A 376 5.10 -13.16 7.90
CA GLY A 376 5.68 -12.88 6.59
C GLY A 376 6.98 -12.08 6.70
N SER A 377 8.14 -12.76 6.64
CA SER A 377 9.43 -12.08 6.79
C SER A 377 10.58 -12.86 6.15
N HIS A 378 11.59 -12.11 5.65
CA HIS A 378 12.90 -12.64 5.22
C HIS A 378 14.01 -12.24 6.22
N ASN A 379 13.66 -11.72 7.39
CA ASN A 379 14.61 -11.35 8.44
C ASN A 379 14.73 -12.49 9.44
N ALA A 380 15.93 -13.11 9.53
CA ALA A 380 16.20 -14.24 10.40
C ALA A 380 15.91 -13.93 11.87
N ARG A 381 16.17 -12.70 12.35
CA ARG A 381 15.88 -12.30 13.71
C ARG A 381 14.38 -12.25 13.98
N SER A 382 13.60 -11.60 13.12
CA SER A 382 12.14 -11.51 13.30
C SER A 382 11.48 -12.90 13.25
N LEU A 383 11.96 -13.80 12.38
CA LEU A 383 11.52 -15.20 12.36
C LEU A 383 11.90 -15.94 13.66
N ALA A 384 13.10 -15.70 14.17
CA ALA A 384 13.57 -16.28 15.43
C ALA A 384 12.74 -15.79 16.62
N LYS A 385 12.36 -14.50 16.66
CA LYS A 385 11.47 -13.93 17.69
C LYS A 385 10.13 -14.67 17.72
N ALA A 386 9.53 -14.87 16.54
CA ALA A 386 8.27 -15.61 16.44
C ALA A 386 8.40 -17.05 16.95
N VAL A 387 9.43 -17.78 16.51
CA VAL A 387 9.68 -19.16 16.94
C VAL A 387 9.97 -19.23 18.45
N ALA A 388 10.73 -18.27 19.01
CA ALA A 388 11.02 -18.21 20.44
C ALA A 388 9.74 -18.08 21.29
N ILE A 389 8.80 -17.23 20.85
CA ILE A 389 7.50 -17.07 21.51
C ILE A 389 6.68 -18.35 21.40
N VAL A 390 6.56 -18.91 20.19
CA VAL A 390 5.82 -20.15 19.91
C VAL A 390 6.29 -21.28 20.83
N GLN A 391 7.60 -21.47 20.95
CA GLN A 391 8.18 -22.49 21.82
C GLN A 391 7.99 -22.21 23.31
N THR A 392 8.01 -20.94 23.70
CA THR A 392 7.89 -20.58 25.12
C THR A 392 6.46 -20.71 25.61
N LEU A 393 5.49 -20.36 24.77
CA LEU A 393 4.07 -20.45 25.08
C LEU A 393 3.43 -21.78 24.70
N ASN A 394 4.19 -22.70 24.08
CA ASN A 394 3.69 -23.97 23.54
C ASN A 394 2.48 -23.76 22.62
N ILE A 395 2.57 -22.79 21.71
CA ILE A 395 1.48 -22.45 20.79
C ILE A 395 1.16 -23.64 19.88
N PRO A 396 -0.14 -24.03 19.72
CA PRO A 396 -0.58 -25.09 18.85
C PRO A 396 -0.11 -24.88 17.40
N SER A 397 0.20 -25.97 16.71
CA SER A 397 0.75 -25.91 15.33
C SER A 397 -0.21 -25.28 14.33
N ARG A 398 -1.52 -25.33 14.58
CA ARG A 398 -2.55 -24.68 13.77
C ARG A 398 -2.49 -23.17 13.85
N ALA A 399 -2.09 -22.62 14.99
CA ALA A 399 -2.08 -21.19 15.26
C ALA A 399 -0.84 -20.47 14.76
N PHE A 400 0.10 -21.16 14.11
CA PHE A 400 1.36 -20.57 13.68
C PHE A 400 1.87 -21.12 12.35
N GLU A 401 2.26 -20.23 11.45
CA GLU A 401 3.10 -20.53 10.30
C GLU A 401 4.02 -19.35 10.01
N THR A 402 5.11 -19.59 9.28
CA THR A 402 5.89 -18.52 8.67
C THR A 402 5.61 -18.43 7.18
N GLN A 403 5.78 -17.25 6.60
CA GLN A 403 5.57 -17.02 5.18
C GLN A 403 6.77 -16.32 4.56
N CYS A 404 7.08 -16.67 3.31
CA CYS A 404 8.10 -16.02 2.50
C CYS A 404 7.58 -15.82 1.07
N LEU A 405 8.22 -14.95 0.31
CA LEU A 405 7.90 -14.72 -1.09
C LEU A 405 8.64 -15.74 -1.97
N TYR A 406 7.98 -16.14 -3.06
CA TYR A 406 8.57 -17.04 -4.06
C TYR A 406 9.89 -16.46 -4.60
N GLY A 407 10.95 -17.28 -4.62
CA GLY A 407 12.29 -16.89 -5.06
C GLY A 407 13.06 -16.01 -4.09
N MET A 408 12.58 -15.81 -2.86
CA MET A 408 13.23 -15.01 -1.84
C MET A 408 13.40 -15.77 -0.52
N GLY A 409 14.56 -15.61 0.13
CA GLY A 409 14.79 -16.10 1.49
C GLY A 409 14.79 -17.61 1.64
N ASP A 410 14.97 -18.39 0.59
CA ASP A 410 14.86 -19.86 0.55
C ASP A 410 15.64 -20.54 1.68
N LYS A 411 16.81 -20.01 2.04
CA LYS A 411 17.66 -20.58 3.10
C LYS A 411 17.00 -20.46 4.48
N PHE A 412 16.40 -19.31 4.78
CA PHE A 412 15.75 -19.08 6.06
C PHE A 412 14.44 -19.87 6.13
N ALA A 413 13.69 -19.91 5.01
CA ALA A 413 12.49 -20.73 4.88
C ALA A 413 12.81 -22.21 5.14
N LYS A 414 13.90 -22.72 4.52
CA LYS A 414 14.35 -24.10 4.74
C LYS A 414 14.78 -24.35 6.19
N ALA A 415 15.53 -23.43 6.80
CA ALA A 415 15.94 -23.58 8.21
C ALA A 415 14.73 -23.68 9.14
N ILE A 416 13.69 -22.87 8.94
CA ILE A 416 12.44 -22.94 9.72
C ILE A 416 11.68 -24.25 9.45
N ALA A 417 11.60 -24.70 8.20
CA ALA A 417 10.97 -25.97 7.85
C ALA A 417 11.71 -27.17 8.46
N ASP A 418 13.05 -27.16 8.47
CA ASP A 418 13.88 -28.21 9.08
C ASP A 418 13.76 -28.21 10.62
N MET A 419 13.33 -27.11 11.25
CA MET A 419 12.94 -27.06 12.67
C MET A 419 11.54 -27.64 12.93
N GLY A 420 10.82 -28.08 11.91
CA GLY A 420 9.50 -28.72 12.01
C GLY A 420 8.30 -27.76 11.86
N TYR A 421 8.54 -26.46 11.62
CA TYR A 421 7.44 -25.50 11.46
C TYR A 421 6.90 -25.49 10.03
N ARG A 422 5.62 -25.16 9.90
CA ARG A 422 5.00 -24.93 8.59
C ARG A 422 5.50 -23.63 8.00
N VAL A 423 5.99 -23.70 6.76
CA VAL A 423 6.36 -22.55 5.95
C VAL A 423 5.46 -22.50 4.73
N ARG A 424 4.88 -21.34 4.46
CA ARG A 424 4.07 -21.10 3.27
C ARG A 424 4.77 -20.12 2.35
N VAL A 425 4.82 -20.44 1.05
CA VAL A 425 5.39 -19.57 0.02
C VAL A 425 4.26 -18.82 -0.66
N TYR A 426 4.38 -17.51 -0.73
CA TYR A 426 3.51 -16.62 -1.49
C TYR A 426 3.93 -16.69 -2.96
N CYS A 427 3.05 -17.22 -3.81
CA CYS A 427 3.30 -17.57 -5.19
C CYS A 427 2.50 -16.68 -6.15
N PRO A 428 3.08 -15.55 -6.61
CA PRO A 428 2.43 -14.75 -7.66
C PRO A 428 2.49 -15.51 -8.98
N PHE A 429 1.41 -15.45 -9.75
CA PHE A 429 1.37 -16.00 -11.09
C PHE A 429 0.51 -15.13 -12.02
N GLY A 430 0.77 -15.22 -13.31
CA GLY A 430 0.09 -14.48 -14.36
C GLY A 430 1.05 -13.82 -15.32
N ASP A 431 0.51 -13.04 -16.26
CA ASP A 431 1.28 -12.36 -17.29
C ASP A 431 2.33 -11.41 -16.70
N LEU A 432 3.49 -11.35 -17.35
CA LEU A 432 4.60 -10.52 -16.89
C LEU A 432 4.27 -9.02 -16.89
N ILE A 433 3.46 -8.55 -17.84
CA ILE A 433 3.14 -7.13 -17.97
C ILE A 433 2.38 -6.60 -16.74
N PRO A 434 1.26 -7.20 -16.31
CA PRO A 434 0.63 -6.83 -15.04
C PRO A 434 1.52 -7.08 -13.82
N GLY A 435 2.49 -8.00 -13.95
CA GLY A 435 3.44 -8.35 -12.89
C GLY A 435 4.62 -7.41 -12.72
N MET A 436 4.80 -6.40 -13.59
CA MET A 436 6.00 -5.53 -13.53
C MET A 436 6.06 -4.70 -12.24
N SER A 437 4.96 -4.16 -11.77
CA SER A 437 4.91 -3.46 -10.46
C SER A 437 5.32 -4.38 -9.31
N TYR A 438 4.88 -5.64 -9.33
CA TYR A 438 5.32 -6.65 -8.36
C TYR A 438 6.83 -6.89 -8.45
N LEU A 439 7.37 -7.07 -9.66
CA LEU A 439 8.79 -7.29 -9.90
C LEU A 439 9.63 -6.13 -9.37
N ILE A 440 9.27 -4.89 -9.69
CA ILE A 440 10.00 -3.70 -9.25
C ILE A 440 10.06 -3.63 -7.71
N ARG A 441 8.94 -3.86 -7.01
CA ARG A 441 8.94 -3.91 -5.54
C ARG A 441 9.88 -5.00 -4.99
N ARG A 442 9.96 -6.17 -5.65
CA ARG A 442 10.90 -7.24 -5.25
C ARG A 442 12.35 -6.86 -5.53
N LEU A 443 12.61 -6.21 -6.65
CA LEU A 443 13.95 -5.71 -6.97
C LEU A 443 14.39 -4.62 -5.97
N LEU A 444 13.53 -3.67 -5.65
CA LEU A 444 13.79 -2.66 -4.63
C LEU A 444 14.08 -3.29 -3.27
N GLU A 445 13.28 -4.24 -2.83
CA GLU A 445 13.47 -4.95 -1.56
C GLU A 445 14.82 -5.70 -1.51
N ASN A 446 15.22 -6.36 -2.61
CA ASN A 446 16.47 -7.10 -2.66
C ASN A 446 17.71 -6.22 -2.81
N THR A 447 17.60 -5.07 -3.47
CA THR A 447 18.72 -4.18 -3.76
C THR A 447 18.87 -3.04 -2.75
N ALA A 448 17.88 -2.80 -1.89
CA ALA A 448 17.95 -1.77 -0.85
C ALA A 448 19.14 -2.02 0.09
N ASN A 449 19.88 -0.97 0.40
CA ASN A 449 21.04 -1.04 1.30
C ASN A 449 20.68 -1.55 2.72
N SER A 450 19.45 -1.33 3.14
CA SER A 450 18.90 -1.77 4.43
C SER A 450 18.27 -3.17 4.39
N SER A 451 18.30 -3.88 3.25
CA SER A 451 17.74 -5.21 3.12
C SER A 451 18.49 -6.22 3.98
N PHE A 452 17.77 -6.97 4.84
CA PHE A 452 18.40 -8.01 5.65
C PHE A 452 19.06 -9.11 4.80
N LEU A 453 18.45 -9.45 3.67
CA LEU A 453 19.01 -10.44 2.73
C LEU A 453 20.35 -9.99 2.16
N ARG A 454 20.50 -8.72 1.82
CA ARG A 454 21.77 -8.13 1.35
C ARG A 454 22.81 -8.08 2.47
N ILE A 455 22.44 -7.49 3.60
CA ILE A 455 23.31 -7.30 4.76
C ILE A 455 23.87 -8.65 5.27
N SER A 456 23.04 -9.69 5.34
CA SER A 456 23.47 -11.03 5.76
C SER A 456 24.42 -11.72 4.78
N GLY A 457 24.47 -11.27 3.52
CA GLY A 457 25.41 -11.75 2.49
C GLY A 457 26.77 -11.06 2.50
N GLU A 458 26.92 -9.90 3.13
CA GLU A 458 28.12 -9.06 3.10
C GLU A 458 29.15 -9.36 4.21
N GLY A 459 29.00 -10.46 4.96
CA GLY A 459 29.97 -10.86 6.01
C GLY A 459 29.93 -9.98 7.26
N ILE A 460 28.82 -9.32 7.53
CA ILE A 460 28.63 -8.51 8.73
C ILE A 460 28.59 -9.40 9.98
N ASP A 461 29.12 -8.89 11.09
CA ASP A 461 29.12 -9.55 12.38
C ASP A 461 27.71 -10.03 12.76
N VAL A 462 27.59 -11.32 12.99
CA VAL A 462 26.33 -11.99 13.37
C VAL A 462 25.70 -11.32 14.59
N SER A 463 26.48 -10.80 15.54
CA SER A 463 25.97 -10.10 16.72
C SER A 463 25.11 -8.90 16.35
N LYS A 464 25.47 -8.15 15.30
CA LYS A 464 24.71 -7.00 14.82
C LYS A 464 23.41 -7.42 14.10
N LEU A 465 23.45 -8.55 13.38
CA LEU A 465 22.28 -9.08 12.66
C LEU A 465 21.20 -9.60 13.61
N ILE A 466 21.58 -10.05 14.78
CA ILE A 466 20.66 -10.63 15.78
C ILE A 466 20.32 -9.67 16.92
N ALA A 467 20.89 -8.46 16.93
CA ALA A 467 20.58 -7.44 17.95
C ALA A 467 19.10 -7.03 17.90
N ALA A 468 18.51 -6.76 19.07
CA ALA A 468 17.13 -6.28 19.13
C ALA A 468 17.00 -4.91 18.43
N PRO A 469 16.05 -4.76 17.51
CA PRO A 469 15.79 -3.45 16.91
C PRO A 469 15.19 -2.52 17.97
N VAL A 470 15.65 -1.27 18.00
CA VAL A 470 15.15 -0.24 18.89
C VAL A 470 14.59 0.89 18.04
N MET A 471 13.38 1.32 18.36
CA MET A 471 12.76 2.46 17.68
C MET A 471 13.63 3.70 17.84
N THR A 472 13.83 4.44 16.75
CA THR A 472 14.62 5.68 16.80
C THR A 472 13.90 6.77 17.56
N GLU A 473 14.65 7.70 18.17
CA GLU A 473 14.07 8.83 18.90
C GLU A 473 13.12 9.67 18.02
N ARG A 474 13.45 9.80 16.74
CA ARG A 474 12.60 10.49 15.77
C ARG A 474 11.22 9.85 15.67
N ASP A 475 11.15 8.54 15.54
CA ASP A 475 9.88 7.83 15.40
C ASP A 475 9.15 7.64 16.73
N ALA A 476 9.88 7.46 17.83
CA ALA A 476 9.29 7.36 19.17
C ALA A 476 8.63 8.68 19.61
N ASN A 477 9.17 9.83 19.21
CA ASN A 477 8.66 11.16 19.55
C ASN A 477 7.80 11.78 18.43
N TYR A 478 7.45 11.02 17.39
CA TYR A 478 6.65 11.54 16.29
C TYR A 478 5.23 11.88 16.78
N ASN A 479 4.83 13.13 16.57
CA ASN A 479 3.59 13.70 17.07
C ASN A 479 2.51 13.89 15.98
N GLY A 480 2.68 13.27 14.81
CA GLY A 480 1.75 13.44 13.69
C GLY A 480 1.95 14.75 12.91
N ALA A 481 3.06 15.46 13.15
CA ALA A 481 3.34 16.66 12.36
C ALA A 481 3.45 16.32 10.86
N PRO A 482 2.95 17.20 9.97
CA PRO A 482 3.11 17.02 8.54
C PRO A 482 4.56 16.81 8.15
N ALA A 483 4.79 16.03 7.12
CA ALA A 483 6.10 15.88 6.52
C ALA A 483 6.57 17.28 6.07
N LEU A 484 7.68 17.74 6.65
CA LEU A 484 8.17 19.11 6.42
C LEU A 484 8.46 19.32 4.93
N ASN A 485 7.87 20.36 4.38
CA ASN A 485 8.30 20.90 3.11
C ASN A 485 9.68 21.56 3.33
N ILE A 486 10.71 21.05 2.68
CA ILE A 486 12.10 21.51 2.85
C ILE A 486 12.40 22.82 2.08
N PHE A 487 11.39 23.43 1.45
CA PHE A 487 11.57 24.67 0.72
C PHE A 487 11.38 25.87 1.67
N ASP A 488 12.41 26.72 1.75
CA ASP A 488 12.27 28.06 2.33
C ASP A 488 11.37 28.90 1.43
N GLY A 489 10.21 29.30 1.93
CA GLY A 489 9.31 30.15 1.18
C GLY A 489 7.83 29.89 1.49
N PHE A 490 6.98 30.27 0.53
CA PHE A 490 5.54 30.05 0.61
C PHE A 490 5.23 28.57 0.56
N VAL A 491 4.40 28.12 1.52
CA VAL A 491 3.93 26.73 1.61
C VAL A 491 2.44 26.70 1.30
N ASN A 492 2.07 25.91 0.31
CA ASN A 492 0.68 25.68 -0.07
C ASN A 492 -0.12 25.02 1.05
N SER A 493 -1.41 25.33 1.12
CA SER A 493 -2.36 24.64 1.99
C SER A 493 -2.47 23.19 1.58
N SER A 494 -2.36 22.28 2.55
CA SER A 494 -2.51 20.85 2.30
C SER A 494 -3.97 20.48 2.09
N ASP A 495 -4.25 19.60 1.13
CA ASP A 495 -5.54 18.95 1.01
C ASP A 495 -5.77 17.99 2.19
N ARG A 496 -7.01 17.57 2.42
CA ARG A 496 -7.35 16.60 3.47
C ARG A 496 -6.86 15.19 3.12
N ASP A 497 -6.36 14.48 4.10
CA ASP A 497 -6.02 13.06 3.94
C ASP A 497 -7.26 12.18 4.19
N TYR A 498 -7.97 11.87 3.13
CA TYR A 498 -9.16 11.02 3.20
C TYR A 498 -8.85 9.51 3.46
N ALA A 499 -7.60 9.13 3.68
CA ALA A 499 -7.27 7.85 4.30
C ALA A 499 -7.71 7.80 5.78
N ILE A 500 -7.81 8.97 6.42
CA ILE A 500 -8.22 9.14 7.81
C ILE A 500 -9.74 9.12 7.95
N ASN A 501 -10.27 8.28 8.84
CA ASN A 501 -11.72 8.13 9.05
C ASN A 501 -12.39 9.45 9.46
N GLU A 502 -11.78 10.19 10.37
CA GLU A 502 -12.32 11.45 10.90
C GLU A 502 -12.52 12.50 9.80
N GLU A 503 -11.57 12.62 8.86
CA GLU A 503 -11.66 13.53 7.71
C GLU A 503 -12.82 13.16 6.78
N ARG A 504 -13.02 11.85 6.53
CA ARG A 504 -14.15 11.35 5.73
C ARG A 504 -15.50 11.62 6.39
N GLU A 505 -15.61 11.35 7.69
CA GLU A 505 -16.83 11.57 8.46
C GLU A 505 -17.20 13.06 8.51
N THR A 506 -16.20 13.92 8.65
CA THR A 506 -16.37 15.38 8.64
C THR A 506 -16.88 15.86 7.28
N ALA A 507 -16.26 15.41 6.19
CA ALA A 507 -16.70 15.76 4.83
C ALA A 507 -18.14 15.28 4.55
N GLN A 508 -18.48 14.04 4.93
CA GLN A 508 -19.84 13.51 4.77
C GLN A 508 -20.87 14.28 5.60
N THR A 509 -20.50 14.67 6.82
CA THR A 509 -21.36 15.48 7.69
C THR A 509 -21.61 16.84 7.07
N ALA A 510 -20.59 17.49 6.53
CA ALA A 510 -20.73 18.78 5.85
C ALA A 510 -21.65 18.68 4.62
N LEU A 511 -21.49 17.65 3.79
CA LEU A 511 -22.39 17.41 2.65
C LEU A 511 -23.85 17.29 3.07
N GLN A 512 -24.13 16.58 4.18
CA GLN A 512 -25.48 16.43 4.71
C GLN A 512 -26.02 17.76 5.29
N GLN A 513 -25.18 18.54 5.95
CA GLN A 513 -25.55 19.84 6.49
C GLN A 513 -25.93 20.82 5.38
N ILE A 514 -25.13 20.90 4.31
CA ILE A 514 -25.43 21.75 3.16
C ILE A 514 -26.67 21.27 2.42
N ARG A 515 -26.86 19.96 2.26
CA ARG A 515 -28.08 19.41 1.66
C ARG A 515 -29.36 19.94 2.31
N ARG A 516 -29.35 20.18 3.63
CA ARG A 516 -30.50 20.74 4.37
C ARG A 516 -30.71 22.22 4.11
N GLN A 517 -29.75 22.89 3.49
CA GLN A 517 -29.77 24.32 3.20
C GLN A 517 -30.10 24.64 1.74
N LEU A 518 -30.20 23.61 0.88
CA LEU A 518 -30.50 23.81 -0.53
C LEU A 518 -31.84 24.49 -0.74
N GLY A 519 -31.97 25.23 -1.85
CA GLY A 519 -33.19 25.95 -2.24
C GLY A 519 -33.40 27.30 -1.57
N LYS A 520 -32.45 27.77 -0.72
CA LYS A 520 -32.52 29.12 -0.12
C LYS A 520 -32.28 30.20 -1.18
N THR A 521 -32.81 31.40 -0.87
CA THR A 521 -32.55 32.59 -1.69
C THR A 521 -31.36 33.35 -1.16
N TYR A 522 -30.47 33.77 -2.05
CA TYR A 522 -29.28 34.56 -1.79
C TYR A 522 -29.38 35.88 -2.55
N LEU A 523 -29.25 36.98 -1.83
CA LEU A 523 -29.38 38.34 -2.36
C LEU A 523 -28.01 38.96 -2.59
N PRO A 524 -27.87 39.89 -3.56
CA PRO A 524 -26.66 40.71 -3.69
C PRO A 524 -26.40 41.50 -2.41
N ILE A 525 -25.10 41.66 -2.08
CA ILE A 525 -24.69 42.46 -0.92
C ILE A 525 -24.04 43.73 -1.42
N ILE A 526 -24.64 44.89 -1.10
CA ILE A 526 -24.13 46.21 -1.44
C ILE A 526 -23.97 46.99 -0.15
N ASN A 527 -22.79 47.57 0.06
CA ASN A 527 -22.43 48.29 1.29
C ASN A 527 -22.66 47.46 2.58
N GLY A 528 -22.39 46.14 2.52
CA GLY A 528 -22.56 45.23 3.67
C GLY A 528 -24.02 44.84 3.97
N GLN A 529 -24.98 45.24 3.14
CA GLN A 529 -26.40 44.94 3.31
C GLN A 529 -26.94 44.10 2.15
N ALA A 530 -27.79 43.10 2.45
CA ALA A 530 -28.54 42.36 1.44
C ALA A 530 -29.55 43.29 0.76
N VAL A 531 -29.62 43.25 -0.56
CA VAL A 531 -30.49 44.09 -1.38
C VAL A 531 -31.52 43.24 -2.10
N GLU A 532 -32.80 43.51 -1.89
CA GLU A 532 -33.90 42.84 -2.55
C GLU A 532 -33.86 43.07 -4.07
N THR A 533 -34.20 42.02 -4.82
CA THR A 533 -34.21 42.03 -6.29
C THR A 533 -35.56 41.60 -6.84
N GLU A 534 -35.89 42.08 -8.02
CA GLU A 534 -37.15 41.75 -8.69
C GLU A 534 -37.07 40.37 -9.43
N THR A 535 -35.87 39.99 -9.85
CA THR A 535 -35.64 38.80 -10.63
C THR A 535 -34.65 37.87 -9.95
N TYR A 536 -34.77 36.57 -10.21
CA TYR A 536 -33.95 35.53 -9.62
C TYR A 536 -33.54 34.52 -10.69
N ILE A 537 -32.37 33.91 -10.51
CA ILE A 537 -31.92 32.76 -11.27
C ILE A 537 -31.80 31.55 -10.32
N GLU A 538 -32.18 30.39 -10.80
CA GLU A 538 -31.98 29.15 -10.06
C GLU A 538 -30.62 28.54 -10.43
N SER A 539 -29.77 28.29 -9.42
CA SER A 539 -28.61 27.43 -9.54
C SER A 539 -29.07 25.99 -9.28
N VAL A 540 -28.81 25.11 -10.25
CA VAL A 540 -29.22 23.69 -10.15
C VAL A 540 -27.99 22.81 -10.08
N ASN A 541 -28.12 21.66 -9.42
CA ASN A 541 -27.07 20.66 -9.35
C ASN A 541 -26.83 20.04 -10.74
N PRO A 542 -25.64 20.17 -11.35
CA PRO A 542 -25.36 19.62 -12.69
C PRO A 542 -25.52 18.10 -12.79
N ALA A 543 -25.29 17.37 -11.67
CA ALA A 543 -25.48 15.92 -11.61
C ALA A 543 -26.96 15.52 -11.50
N ASN A 544 -27.84 16.46 -11.08
CA ASN A 544 -29.29 16.25 -10.97
C ASN A 544 -30.04 17.58 -11.18
N SER A 545 -30.33 17.92 -12.41
CA SER A 545 -30.94 19.18 -12.82
C SER A 545 -32.33 19.48 -12.22
N SER A 546 -32.99 18.48 -11.61
CA SER A 546 -34.24 18.69 -10.87
C SER A 546 -34.02 19.25 -9.46
N GLN A 547 -32.78 19.29 -8.99
CA GLN A 547 -32.41 19.75 -7.66
C GLN A 547 -31.92 21.19 -7.70
N VAL A 548 -32.73 22.10 -7.15
CA VAL A 548 -32.35 23.51 -6.99
C VAL A 548 -31.40 23.64 -5.80
N VAL A 549 -30.17 24.10 -6.06
CA VAL A 549 -29.14 24.36 -5.04
C VAL A 549 -29.43 25.67 -4.32
N GLY A 550 -29.79 26.71 -5.07
CA GLY A 550 -30.16 28.00 -4.51
C GLY A 550 -30.82 28.91 -5.54
N LYS A 551 -31.45 29.98 -5.06
CA LYS A 551 -31.99 31.06 -5.88
C LYS A 551 -31.14 32.30 -5.66
N ILE A 552 -30.64 32.90 -6.72
CA ILE A 552 -29.75 34.05 -6.65
C ILE A 552 -30.48 35.27 -7.20
N GLY A 553 -30.56 36.30 -6.41
CA GLY A 553 -31.15 37.57 -6.81
C GLY A 553 -30.28 38.26 -7.87
N LEU A 554 -30.89 38.68 -8.97
CA LEU A 554 -30.21 39.43 -10.04
C LEU A 554 -30.33 40.95 -9.78
N ALA A 555 -29.20 41.60 -9.58
CA ALA A 555 -29.16 43.06 -9.38
C ALA A 555 -29.65 43.78 -10.62
N SER A 556 -30.44 44.86 -10.45
CA SER A 556 -30.78 45.77 -11.53
C SER A 556 -29.59 46.64 -11.95
N ILE A 557 -29.72 47.35 -13.08
CA ILE A 557 -28.68 48.27 -13.54
C ILE A 557 -28.44 49.39 -12.48
N GLU A 558 -29.48 49.92 -11.90
CA GLU A 558 -29.43 50.96 -10.87
C GLU A 558 -28.73 50.45 -9.59
N GLN A 559 -28.99 49.17 -9.20
CA GLN A 559 -28.30 48.54 -8.07
C GLN A 559 -26.82 48.32 -8.37
N ALA A 560 -26.47 47.94 -9.61
CA ALA A 560 -25.08 47.80 -10.04
C ALA A 560 -24.34 49.14 -10.04
N GLU A 561 -24.97 50.23 -10.53
CA GLU A 561 -24.44 51.57 -10.49
C GLU A 561 -24.26 52.07 -9.04
N ALA A 562 -25.22 51.82 -8.16
CA ALA A 562 -25.11 52.10 -6.73
C ALA A 562 -23.91 51.36 -6.08
N ALA A 563 -23.70 50.08 -6.41
CA ALA A 563 -22.56 49.29 -5.94
C ALA A 563 -21.22 49.91 -6.35
N VAL A 564 -21.11 50.32 -7.62
CA VAL A 564 -19.90 51.04 -8.13
C VAL A 564 -19.67 52.35 -7.39
N GLN A 565 -20.73 53.13 -7.13
CA GLN A 565 -20.61 54.37 -6.40
C GLN A 565 -20.16 54.17 -4.94
N VAL A 566 -20.70 53.13 -4.28
CA VAL A 566 -20.25 52.74 -2.92
C VAL A 566 -18.77 52.37 -2.92
N ALA A 567 -18.34 51.57 -3.89
CA ALA A 567 -16.93 51.19 -4.04
C ALA A 567 -16.00 52.39 -4.27
N LYS A 568 -16.40 53.35 -5.12
CA LYS A 568 -15.66 54.58 -5.34
C LYS A 568 -15.52 55.39 -4.06
N ASN A 569 -16.58 55.53 -3.28
CA ASN A 569 -16.54 56.27 -2.01
C ASN A 569 -15.61 55.58 -0.99
N ALA A 570 -15.68 54.23 -0.88
CA ALA A 570 -14.83 53.43 0.00
C ALA A 570 -13.34 53.51 -0.40
N PHE A 571 -13.05 53.63 -1.70
CA PHE A 571 -11.67 53.65 -2.19
C PHE A 571 -10.83 54.80 -1.59
N ALA A 572 -11.45 55.92 -1.23
CA ALA A 572 -10.75 57.04 -0.63
C ALA A 572 -10.07 56.70 0.72
N SER A 573 -10.67 55.84 1.53
CA SER A 573 -10.09 55.31 2.76
C SER A 573 -9.22 54.09 2.49
N TRP A 574 -9.65 53.18 1.62
CA TRP A 574 -8.93 51.95 1.26
C TRP A 574 -7.51 52.21 0.75
N LYS A 575 -7.34 53.16 -0.17
CA LYS A 575 -6.02 53.50 -0.72
C LYS A 575 -5.02 54.08 0.29
N LYS A 576 -5.49 54.51 1.47
CA LYS A 576 -4.64 55.02 2.56
C LYS A 576 -4.08 53.91 3.43
N LEU A 577 -4.67 52.71 3.39
CA LEU A 577 -4.16 51.58 4.10
C LEU A 577 -2.81 51.15 3.52
N SER A 578 -1.90 50.75 4.38
CA SER A 578 -0.63 50.13 3.97
C SER A 578 -0.86 48.80 3.23
N ALA A 579 0.12 48.34 2.48
CA ALA A 579 0.06 47.03 1.84
C ALA A 579 -0.15 45.93 2.88
N LYS A 580 0.49 46.06 4.05
CA LYS A 580 0.32 45.11 5.16
C LYS A 580 -1.13 45.04 5.65
N GLU A 581 -1.76 46.20 5.93
CA GLU A 581 -3.15 46.24 6.42
C GLU A 581 -4.14 45.64 5.40
N ARG A 582 -3.94 45.88 4.10
CA ARG A 582 -4.75 45.24 3.06
C ARG A 582 -4.50 43.74 2.96
N GLY A 583 -3.24 43.32 3.06
CA GLY A 583 -2.86 41.90 3.08
C GLY A 583 -3.39 41.17 4.32
N ASP A 584 -3.46 41.83 5.49
CA ASP A 584 -4.01 41.23 6.71
C ASP A 584 -5.51 40.89 6.55
N ILE A 585 -6.26 41.61 5.72
CA ILE A 585 -7.66 41.32 5.41
C ILE A 585 -7.76 40.01 4.58
N LEU A 586 -6.87 39.86 3.57
CA LEU A 586 -6.84 38.62 2.76
C LEU A 586 -6.41 37.42 3.60
N ARG A 587 -5.39 37.57 4.45
CA ARG A 587 -4.96 36.52 5.36
C ARG A 587 -6.08 36.09 6.30
N LYS A 588 -6.86 37.07 6.84
CA LYS A 588 -8.03 36.74 7.65
C LYS A 588 -9.12 36.03 6.86
N ALA A 589 -9.32 36.40 5.59
CA ALA A 589 -10.25 35.65 4.71
C ALA A 589 -9.77 34.21 4.51
N ALA A 590 -8.49 33.98 4.29
CA ALA A 590 -7.89 32.66 4.19
C ALA A 590 -8.12 31.82 5.46
N ASP A 591 -7.94 32.43 6.64
CA ASP A 591 -8.16 31.74 7.92
C ASP A 591 -9.64 31.34 8.10
N ILE A 592 -10.58 32.21 7.68
CA ILE A 592 -12.02 31.90 7.70
C ILE A 592 -12.36 30.79 6.67
N MET A 593 -11.72 30.81 5.49
CA MET A 593 -11.89 29.72 4.51
C MET A 593 -11.39 28.39 5.07
N GLU A 594 -10.25 28.39 5.77
CA GLU A 594 -9.73 27.18 6.44
C GLU A 594 -10.68 26.67 7.54
N GLU A 595 -11.25 27.57 8.36
CA GLU A 595 -12.24 27.23 9.38
C GLU A 595 -13.52 26.65 8.78
N LYS A 596 -13.90 27.07 7.57
CA LYS A 596 -15.11 26.67 6.86
C LYS A 596 -14.83 25.70 5.70
N ARG A 597 -13.68 25.09 5.68
CA ARG A 597 -13.20 24.29 4.54
C ARG A 597 -14.22 23.25 4.10
N GLU A 598 -14.71 22.43 5.01
CA GLU A 598 -15.67 21.34 4.71
C GLU A 598 -17.02 21.90 4.25
N GLU A 599 -17.44 23.05 4.79
CA GLU A 599 -18.65 23.76 4.32
C GLU A 599 -18.48 24.20 2.86
N LEU A 600 -17.32 24.79 2.53
CA LEU A 600 -17.02 25.27 1.17
C LEU A 600 -16.89 24.10 0.18
N ILE A 601 -16.19 23.04 0.55
CA ILE A 601 -16.12 21.80 -0.25
C ILE A 601 -17.53 21.27 -0.53
N ALA A 602 -18.38 21.20 0.50
CA ALA A 602 -19.73 20.69 0.33
C ALA A 602 -20.56 21.55 -0.62
N TRP A 603 -20.44 22.89 -0.58
CA TRP A 603 -21.08 23.79 -1.54
C TRP A 603 -20.60 23.53 -2.97
N ILE A 604 -19.28 23.40 -3.19
CA ILE A 604 -18.71 23.07 -4.49
C ILE A 604 -19.26 21.75 -5.03
N CYS A 605 -19.34 20.73 -4.18
CA CYS A 605 -19.91 19.44 -4.57
C CYS A 605 -21.38 19.55 -5.00
N TRP A 606 -22.21 20.33 -4.28
CA TRP A 606 -23.63 20.47 -4.60
C TRP A 606 -23.90 21.38 -5.78
N GLU A 607 -23.15 22.47 -5.93
CA GLU A 607 -23.39 23.50 -6.94
C GLU A 607 -22.73 23.20 -8.28
N VAL A 608 -21.51 22.64 -8.26
CA VAL A 608 -20.70 22.38 -9.46
C VAL A 608 -20.60 20.89 -9.77
N ALA A 609 -21.08 20.02 -8.89
CA ALA A 609 -20.99 18.56 -8.97
C ALA A 609 -19.54 18.04 -9.04
N LYS A 610 -18.56 18.77 -8.46
CA LYS A 610 -17.19 18.27 -8.34
C LYS A 610 -17.10 17.17 -7.27
N PRO A 611 -16.26 16.14 -7.48
CA PRO A 611 -15.90 15.20 -6.42
C PRO A 611 -15.26 15.91 -5.21
N ILE A 612 -15.42 15.34 -4.02
CA ILE A 612 -14.91 15.93 -2.77
C ILE A 612 -13.42 16.31 -2.88
N ARG A 613 -12.57 15.42 -3.43
CA ARG A 613 -11.13 15.67 -3.60
C ARG A 613 -10.82 16.88 -4.48
N GLU A 614 -11.59 17.06 -5.54
CA GLU A 614 -11.43 18.22 -6.42
C GLU A 614 -11.94 19.50 -5.74
N GLY A 615 -13.06 19.42 -5.02
CA GLY A 615 -13.56 20.54 -4.22
C GLY A 615 -12.59 20.98 -3.12
N ASP A 616 -11.89 20.03 -2.51
CA ASP A 616 -10.87 20.30 -1.50
C ASP A 616 -9.66 21.07 -2.09
N GLY A 617 -9.16 20.62 -3.25
CA GLY A 617 -8.09 21.33 -3.97
C GLY A 617 -8.48 22.75 -4.36
N GLU A 618 -9.73 23.01 -4.76
CA GLU A 618 -10.22 24.37 -5.06
C GLU A 618 -10.21 25.28 -3.82
N VAL A 619 -10.58 24.74 -2.67
CA VAL A 619 -10.53 25.49 -1.41
C VAL A 619 -9.09 25.77 -0.98
N SER A 620 -8.20 24.79 -1.10
CA SER A 620 -6.76 24.95 -0.87
C SER A 620 -6.18 26.06 -1.75
N GLU A 621 -6.50 26.06 -3.04
CA GLU A 621 -6.05 27.08 -3.99
C GLU A 621 -6.57 28.49 -3.62
N ALA A 622 -7.85 28.62 -3.25
CA ALA A 622 -8.43 29.88 -2.83
C ALA A 622 -7.75 30.44 -1.57
N ILE A 623 -7.45 29.59 -0.59
CA ILE A 623 -6.71 29.95 0.62
C ILE A 623 -5.30 30.43 0.25
N ASP A 624 -4.63 29.69 -0.65
CA ASP A 624 -3.27 29.99 -1.08
C ASP A 624 -3.20 31.34 -1.82
N PHE A 625 -4.14 31.64 -2.70
CA PHE A 625 -4.21 32.94 -3.35
C PHE A 625 -4.34 34.07 -2.34
N CYS A 626 -5.20 33.93 -1.34
CA CYS A 626 -5.37 34.93 -0.28
C CYS A 626 -4.12 35.11 0.59
N ARG A 627 -3.32 34.05 0.78
CA ARG A 627 -2.07 34.10 1.56
C ARG A 627 -0.88 34.57 0.74
N TYR A 628 -0.84 34.30 -0.56
CA TYR A 628 0.27 34.63 -1.44
C TYR A 628 0.23 36.11 -1.89
N TYR A 629 -0.91 36.62 -2.33
CA TYR A 629 -1.09 37.99 -2.79
C TYR A 629 -1.45 38.95 -1.65
#